data_bd47c286cb386f65bcfd7d0104008c2d
#
_entry.id   bd47c286cb386f65bcfd7d0104008c2d
#
_cell.length_a   1.000
_cell.length_b   1.000
_cell.length_c   1.000
_cell.angle_alpha   90.00
_cell.angle_beta   90.00
_cell.angle_gamma   90.00
#
_symmetry.space_group_name_H-M   'P 1'
#
loop_
_entity.id
_entity.type
_entity.pdbx_description
1 polymer ?
#
loop_
_entity_poly.entity_id
_entity_poly.type
_entity_poly.pdbx_seq_one_letter_code
_entity_poly.pdbx_strand_id
1 'polypeptide(L)'
;MKQRLAILGSTGSIGVQTLDIARENPGRFEVRVLTANRNWERLARQAREFDADTVVIADKSHYAALSEALADTDTKVYAGEEAVAQVAGGGDTEVV
;
A
#
# COMPACT_ATOMS: atom_id res chain seq x y z
N MET A 1 -12.52 17.41 1.20
CA MET A 1 -11.90 16.34 1.97
C MET A 1 -11.52 15.18 1.06
N LYS A 2 -10.32 14.66 1.18
CA LYS A 2 -9.89 13.54 0.36
C LYS A 2 -10.47 12.22 0.87
N GLN A 3 -10.84 11.35 -0.06
CA GLN A 3 -11.24 9.99 0.27
C GLN A 3 -9.98 9.15 0.53
N ARG A 4 -9.93 8.47 1.64
CA ARG A 4 -8.79 7.62 2.02
C ARG A 4 -8.98 6.23 1.48
N LEU A 5 -7.95 5.71 0.82
CA LEU A 5 -8.01 4.41 0.18
C LEU A 5 -7.01 3.42 0.78
N ALA A 6 -7.46 2.19 0.96
CA ALA A 6 -6.60 1.03 1.21
C ALA A 6 -6.71 0.13 -0.01
N ILE A 7 -5.62 -0.04 -0.74
CA ILE A 7 -5.62 -0.81 -1.98
C ILE A 7 -4.96 -2.16 -1.73
N LEU A 8 -5.77 -3.20 -1.73
CA LEU A 8 -5.30 -4.56 -1.53
C LEU A 8 -4.84 -5.14 -2.86
N GLY A 9 -3.63 -5.67 -2.89
CA GLY A 9 -3.05 -6.17 -4.14
C GLY A 9 -2.69 -5.04 -5.09
N SER A 10 -2.05 -4.00 -4.59
CA SER A 10 -1.76 -2.79 -5.37
C SER A 10 -0.82 -3.02 -6.55
N THR A 11 -0.08 -4.12 -6.55
CA THR A 11 0.82 -4.47 -7.65
C THR A 11 0.14 -5.30 -8.74
N GLY A 12 -1.08 -5.76 -8.51
CA GLY A 12 -1.88 -6.49 -9.51
C GLY A 12 -2.57 -5.54 -10.49
N SER A 13 -3.23 -6.11 -11.51
CA SER A 13 -3.84 -5.32 -12.59
C SER A 13 -4.87 -4.30 -12.09
N ILE A 14 -5.77 -4.73 -11.21
CA ILE A 14 -6.82 -3.84 -10.70
C ILE A 14 -6.22 -2.79 -9.77
N GLY A 15 -5.25 -3.18 -8.93
CA GLY A 15 -4.58 -2.25 -8.03
C GLY A 15 -3.83 -1.16 -8.80
N VAL A 16 -3.13 -1.54 -9.87
CA VAL A 16 -2.42 -0.58 -10.72
C VAL A 16 -3.40 0.40 -11.37
N GLN A 17 -4.54 -0.09 -11.87
CA GLN A 17 -5.56 0.77 -12.46
C GLN A 17 -6.15 1.73 -11.43
N THR A 18 -6.39 1.26 -10.21
CA THR A 18 -6.90 2.11 -9.13
C THR A 18 -5.89 3.21 -8.78
N LEU A 19 -4.61 2.87 -8.73
CA LEU A 19 -3.56 3.87 -8.49
C LEU A 19 -3.46 4.88 -9.61
N ASP A 20 -3.68 4.47 -10.86
CA ASP A 20 -3.71 5.40 -11.99
C ASP A 20 -4.81 6.44 -11.81
N ILE A 21 -5.98 6.01 -11.37
CA ILE A 21 -7.10 6.92 -11.10
C ILE A 21 -6.74 7.89 -9.96
N ALA A 22 -6.13 7.40 -8.91
CA ALA A 22 -5.71 8.23 -7.78
C ALA A 22 -4.65 9.26 -8.22
N ARG A 23 -3.72 8.84 -9.09
CA ARG A 23 -2.66 9.72 -9.61
C ARG A 23 -3.25 10.85 -10.44
N GLU A 24 -4.30 10.58 -11.20
CA GLU A 24 -4.97 11.58 -12.03
C GLU A 24 -5.87 12.52 -11.23
N ASN A 25 -6.21 12.15 -9.99
CA ASN A 25 -7.13 12.91 -9.13
C ASN A 25 -6.54 13.16 -7.74
N PRO A 26 -5.38 13.82 -7.64
CA PRO A 26 -4.66 13.93 -6.36
C PRO A 26 -5.42 14.75 -5.31
N GLY A 27 -6.35 15.60 -5.73
CA GLY A 27 -7.19 16.37 -4.81
C GLY A 27 -8.35 15.59 -4.22
N ARG A 28 -8.66 14.41 -4.78
CA ARG A 28 -9.85 13.63 -4.39
C ARG A 28 -9.51 12.41 -3.55
N PHE A 29 -8.31 11.83 -3.75
CA PHE A 29 -7.94 10.56 -3.12
C PHE A 29 -6.63 10.67 -2.37
N GLU A 30 -6.58 10.01 -1.23
CA GLU A 30 -5.37 9.84 -0.44
C GLU A 30 -5.11 8.34 -0.29
N VAL A 31 -4.00 7.87 -0.83
CA VAL A 31 -3.63 6.45 -0.72
C VAL A 31 -2.93 6.26 0.61
N ARG A 32 -3.61 5.57 1.55
CA ARG A 32 -3.09 5.36 2.89
C ARG A 32 -2.41 4.02 3.08
N VAL A 33 -2.98 2.98 2.47
CA VAL A 33 -2.52 1.61 2.68
C VAL A 33 -2.38 0.91 1.34
N LEU A 34 -1.26 0.23 1.16
CA LEU A 34 -1.00 -0.61 -0.01
C LEU A 34 -0.59 -2.00 0.45
N THR A 35 -1.12 -3.03 -0.19
CA THR A 35 -0.68 -4.39 0.09
C THR A 35 -0.26 -5.11 -1.19
N ALA A 36 0.65 -6.06 -1.06
CA ALA A 36 1.08 -6.91 -2.16
C ALA A 36 1.39 -8.30 -1.61
N ASN A 37 1.42 -9.30 -2.49
CA ASN A 37 1.77 -10.67 -2.09
C ASN A 37 3.28 -10.85 -2.02
N ARG A 38 3.98 -10.69 -3.13
CA ARG A 38 5.44 -10.91 -3.22
C ARG A 38 6.22 -9.79 -3.89
N ASN A 39 5.59 -8.96 -4.68
CA ASN A 39 6.27 -7.93 -5.46
C ASN A 39 6.62 -6.72 -4.60
N TRP A 40 7.59 -6.90 -3.71
CA TRP A 40 8.01 -5.87 -2.76
C TRP A 40 8.65 -4.67 -3.46
N GLU A 41 9.33 -4.90 -4.59
CA GLU A 41 9.99 -3.81 -5.32
C GLU A 41 8.98 -2.81 -5.87
N ARG A 42 7.93 -3.32 -6.51
CA ARG A 42 6.87 -2.46 -7.04
C ARG A 42 6.09 -1.80 -5.90
N LEU A 43 5.83 -2.56 -4.83
CA LEU A 43 5.15 -2.01 -3.65
C LEU A 43 5.93 -0.85 -3.04
N ALA A 44 7.25 -0.98 -2.93
CA ALA A 44 8.10 0.08 -2.41
C ALA A 44 8.01 1.34 -3.29
N ARG A 45 8.04 1.19 -4.61
CA ARG A 45 7.93 2.32 -5.53
C ARG A 45 6.57 3.00 -5.41
N GLN A 46 5.51 2.21 -5.31
CA GLN A 46 4.16 2.75 -5.14
C GLN A 46 4.02 3.51 -3.81
N ALA A 47 4.58 2.98 -2.74
CA ALA A 47 4.55 3.63 -1.43
C ALA A 47 5.24 4.99 -1.48
N ARG A 48 6.38 5.09 -2.16
CA ARG A 48 7.09 6.36 -2.31
C ARG A 48 6.33 7.36 -3.16
N GLU A 49 5.75 6.89 -4.26
CA GLU A 49 5.01 7.76 -5.17
C GLU A 49 3.80 8.39 -4.51
N PHE A 50 3.06 7.61 -3.75
CA PHE A 50 1.81 8.05 -3.13
C PHE A 50 1.96 8.48 -1.68
N ASP A 51 3.17 8.42 -1.14
CA ASP A 51 3.43 8.73 0.27
C ASP A 51 2.49 7.94 1.19
N ALA A 52 2.39 6.64 0.95
CA ALA A 52 1.49 5.78 1.71
C ALA A 52 1.89 5.71 3.17
N ASP A 53 0.90 5.69 4.06
CA ASP A 53 1.13 5.60 5.50
C ASP A 53 1.63 4.22 5.91
N THR A 54 1.07 3.17 5.29
CA THR A 54 1.34 1.78 5.66
C THR A 54 1.39 0.89 4.43
N VAL A 55 2.34 -0.03 4.42
CA VAL A 55 2.39 -1.09 3.41
C VAL A 55 2.47 -2.44 4.09
N VAL A 56 1.90 -3.46 3.45
CA VAL A 56 1.94 -4.83 3.95
C VAL A 56 2.34 -5.76 2.82
N ILE A 57 3.34 -6.61 3.08
CA ILE A 57 3.73 -7.66 2.16
C ILE A 57 3.27 -9.00 2.76
N ALA A 58 2.45 -9.76 2.03
CA ALA A 58 1.90 -11.01 2.56
C ALA A 58 2.98 -12.07 2.76
N ASP A 59 3.95 -12.13 1.85
CA ASP A 59 5.09 -13.04 1.95
C ASP A 59 6.14 -12.47 2.89
N LYS A 60 6.23 -13.02 4.09
CA LYS A 60 7.14 -12.56 5.15
C LYS A 60 8.61 -12.60 4.75
N SER A 61 8.97 -13.45 3.78
CA SER A 61 10.36 -13.56 3.34
C SER A 61 10.89 -12.28 2.70
N HIS A 62 10.02 -11.39 2.28
CA HIS A 62 10.37 -10.11 1.66
C HIS A 62 10.28 -8.92 2.62
N TYR A 63 10.01 -9.17 3.89
CA TYR A 63 9.86 -8.08 4.87
C TYR A 63 11.13 -7.23 4.99
N ALA A 64 12.28 -7.88 5.13
CA ALA A 64 13.54 -7.16 5.34
C ALA A 64 13.88 -6.29 4.13
N ALA A 65 13.73 -6.83 2.91
CA ALA A 65 14.01 -6.08 1.69
C ALA A 65 13.08 -4.87 1.56
N LEU A 66 11.80 -5.05 1.82
CA LEU A 66 10.81 -3.97 1.74
C LEU A 66 11.08 -2.91 2.81
N SER A 67 11.34 -3.33 4.03
CA SER A 67 11.64 -2.44 5.15
C SER A 67 12.87 -1.60 4.87
N GLU A 68 13.92 -2.20 4.33
CA GLU A 68 15.13 -1.50 3.95
C GLU A 68 14.89 -0.50 2.83
N ALA A 69 14.09 -0.89 1.83
CA ALA A 69 13.76 -0.02 0.71
C ALA A 69 12.99 1.24 1.13
N LEU A 70 12.28 1.18 2.26
CA LEU A 70 11.47 2.28 2.77
C LEU A 70 12.02 2.88 4.06
N ALA A 71 13.27 2.54 4.44
CA ALA A 71 13.87 2.96 5.72
C ALA A 71 14.00 4.47 5.86
N ASP A 72 14.13 5.20 4.76
CA ASP A 72 14.25 6.66 4.75
C ASP A 72 12.89 7.37 4.66
N THR A 73 11.79 6.63 4.77
CA THR A 73 10.44 7.17 4.72
C THR A 73 9.74 7.00 6.06
N ASP A 74 8.60 7.67 6.23
CA ASP A 74 7.73 7.48 7.38
C ASP A 74 6.73 6.33 7.20
N THR A 75 6.80 5.62 6.07
CA THR A 75 5.90 4.52 5.77
C THR A 75 6.15 3.35 6.71
N LYS A 76 5.09 2.87 7.35
CA LYS A 76 5.16 1.70 8.22
C LYS A 76 5.09 0.43 7.39
N VAL A 77 5.93 -0.54 7.70
CA VAL A 77 6.04 -1.79 6.95
C VAL A 77 5.64 -2.96 7.84
N TYR A 78 4.70 -3.75 7.37
CA TYR A 78 4.26 -4.98 8.04
C TYR A 78 4.31 -6.15 7.07
N ALA A 79 4.29 -7.36 7.60
CA ALA A 79 4.33 -8.57 6.78
C ALA A 79 3.41 -9.64 7.32
N GLY A 80 2.93 -10.51 6.44
CA GLY A 80 2.10 -11.64 6.76
C GLY A 80 0.64 -11.43 6.38
N GLU A 81 -0.07 -12.53 6.12
CA GLU A 81 -1.47 -12.48 5.72
C GLU A 81 -2.36 -11.92 6.82
N GLU A 82 -2.02 -12.13 8.07
CA GLU A 82 -2.75 -11.57 9.20
C GLU A 82 -2.70 -10.05 9.20
N ALA A 83 -1.54 -9.48 8.87
CA ALA A 83 -1.39 -8.04 8.78
C ALA A 83 -2.23 -7.46 7.64
N VAL A 84 -2.32 -8.17 6.51
CA VAL A 84 -3.19 -7.76 5.41
C VAL A 84 -4.65 -7.70 5.88
N ALA A 85 -5.11 -8.73 6.60
CA ALA A 85 -6.47 -8.77 7.12
C ALA A 85 -6.73 -7.62 8.10
N GLN A 86 -5.75 -7.28 8.93
CA GLN A 86 -5.88 -6.20 9.90
C GLN A 86 -6.04 -4.83 9.24
N VAL A 87 -5.25 -4.54 8.21
CA VAL A 87 -5.37 -3.24 7.52
C VAL A 87 -6.66 -3.14 6.71
N ALA A 88 -7.17 -4.27 6.22
CA ALA A 88 -8.45 -4.30 5.52
C ALA A 88 -9.63 -3.96 6.43
N GLY A 89 -9.48 -4.16 7.74
CA GLY A 89 -10.51 -3.84 8.73
C GLY A 89 -10.47 -2.40 9.26
N GLY A 90 -9.59 -1.56 8.73
CA GLY A 90 -9.45 -0.18 9.18
C GLY A 90 -10.71 0.65 8.98
N GLY A 91 -11.17 1.34 10.03
CA GLY A 91 -12.51 1.88 10.09
C GLY A 91 -12.81 3.09 9.22
N ASP A 92 -11.83 3.94 8.93
CA ASP A 92 -12.06 5.21 8.22
C ASP A 92 -11.49 5.23 6.81
N THR A 93 -11.09 4.07 6.31
CA THR A 93 -10.44 3.93 5.00
C THR A 93 -11.29 3.03 4.12
N GLU A 94 -11.53 3.46 2.89
CA GLU A 94 -12.27 2.65 1.94
C GLU A 94 -11.34 1.60 1.33
N VAL A 95 -11.77 0.34 1.38
CA VAL A 95 -11.01 -0.80 0.84
C VAL A 95 -11.37 -1.03 -0.62
N VAL A 96 -10.36 -1.14 -1.44
CA VAL A 96 -10.52 -1.37 -2.88
C VAL A 96 -9.95 -2.72 -3.28
#